data_08c243ecdde3503375ea15df2afc4469
#
_entry.id   08c243ecdde3503375ea15df2afc4469
#
_cell.length_a   1.000
_cell.length_b   1.000
_cell.length_c   1.000
_cell.angle_alpha   90.00
_cell.angle_beta   90.00
_cell.angle_gamma   90.00
#
_symmetry.space_group_name_H-M   'P 1'
#
loop_
_entity.id
_entity.type
_entity.pdbx_description
1 polymer ?
#
loop_
_entity_poly.entity_id
_entity_poly.type
_entity_poly.pdbx_seq_one_letter_code
_entity_poly.pdbx_strand_id
1 'polypeptide(L)'
;MIAENTQTQMRKGILEYCVLLIISKGVIAELKKAKLLVVEGTLYPLLTRLKNNGLLSYNWVESTSGPPRKYYLLTAEGKEILNKLDITWMELSYAIETSKQTKS
;
A
#
# COMPACT_ATOMS: atom_id res chain seq x y z
N MET A 1 -8.27 -23.07 -2.54
CA MET A 1 -7.77 -23.94 -1.47
C MET A 1 -7.20 -23.11 -0.33
N ILE A 2 -6.93 -23.75 0.81
CA ILE A 2 -6.53 -23.03 2.03
C ILE A 2 -5.25 -22.21 1.83
N ALA A 3 -4.23 -22.77 1.20
CA ALA A 3 -2.96 -22.07 0.98
C ALA A 3 -3.14 -20.82 0.11
N GLU A 4 -3.93 -20.93 -0.94
CA GLU A 4 -4.19 -19.83 -1.85
C GLU A 4 -4.96 -18.70 -1.16
N ASN A 5 -5.93 -19.03 -0.31
CA ASN A 5 -6.67 -18.05 0.48
C ASN A 5 -5.74 -17.30 1.44
N THR A 6 -4.88 -18.02 2.13
CA THR A 6 -3.93 -17.43 3.08
C THR A 6 -2.96 -16.48 2.34
N GLN A 7 -2.43 -16.91 1.21
CA GLN A 7 -1.55 -16.09 0.39
C GLN A 7 -2.25 -14.80 -0.06
N THR A 8 -3.49 -14.92 -0.50
CA THR A 8 -4.27 -13.78 -0.94
C THR A 8 -4.48 -12.76 0.19
N GLN A 9 -4.82 -13.26 1.38
CA GLN A 9 -5.03 -12.41 2.55
C GLN A 9 -3.73 -11.70 2.96
N MET A 10 -2.61 -12.42 2.94
CA MET A 10 -1.31 -11.82 3.24
C MET A 10 -0.98 -10.71 2.26
N ARG A 11 -1.18 -10.96 0.97
CA ARG A 11 -0.89 -9.97 -0.07
C ARG A 11 -1.75 -8.73 0.07
N LYS A 12 -3.04 -8.88 0.33
CA LYS A 12 -3.95 -7.75 0.46
C LYS A 12 -3.53 -6.78 1.56
N GLY A 13 -3.20 -7.29 2.74
CA GLY A 13 -2.77 -6.44 3.84
C GLY A 13 -1.45 -5.75 3.54
N ILE A 14 -0.48 -6.50 3.04
CA ILE A 14 0.85 -5.95 2.70
C ILE A 14 0.73 -4.91 1.59
N LEU A 15 -0.13 -5.12 0.61
CA LEU A 15 -0.30 -4.20 -0.51
C LEU A 15 -0.82 -2.83 -0.05
N GLU A 16 -1.78 -2.80 0.85
CA GLU A 16 -2.26 -1.53 1.39
C GLU A 16 -1.13 -0.76 2.06
N TYR A 17 -0.35 -1.44 2.87
CA TYR A 17 0.80 -0.86 3.54
C TYR A 17 1.82 -0.33 2.54
N CYS A 18 2.20 -1.13 1.54
CA CYS A 18 3.15 -0.73 0.51
C CYS A 18 2.67 0.50 -0.26
N VAL A 19 1.41 0.54 -0.64
CA VAL A 19 0.85 1.67 -1.39
C VAL A 19 0.89 2.94 -0.54
N LEU A 20 0.52 2.87 0.73
CA LEU A 20 0.58 4.02 1.61
C LEU A 20 2.01 4.51 1.81
N LEU A 21 2.97 3.59 1.94
CA LEU A 21 4.40 3.94 2.03
C LEU A 21 4.87 4.68 0.79
N ILE A 22 4.55 4.17 -0.38
CA ILE A 22 4.97 4.77 -1.65
C ILE A 22 4.38 6.17 -1.80
N ILE A 23 3.09 6.32 -1.51
CA ILE A 23 2.42 7.62 -1.61
C ILE A 23 2.98 8.61 -0.59
N SER A 24 3.39 8.16 0.59
CA SER A 24 3.98 9.02 1.62
C SER A 24 5.25 9.70 1.13
N LYS A 25 5.92 9.15 0.14
CA LYS A 25 7.14 9.71 -0.44
C LYS A 25 6.87 10.67 -1.59
N GLY A 26 5.63 10.81 -2.00
CA GLY A 26 5.22 11.76 -3.02
C GLY A 26 5.69 11.47 -4.43
N VAL A 27 6.06 10.23 -4.73
CA VAL A 27 6.64 9.89 -6.04
C VAL A 27 5.73 8.92 -6.79
N ILE A 28 5.06 9.42 -7.82
CA ILE A 28 4.17 8.61 -8.66
C ILE A 28 4.91 7.52 -9.42
N ALA A 29 6.15 7.80 -9.83
CA ALA A 29 6.93 6.80 -10.55
C ALA A 29 7.10 5.51 -9.74
N GLU A 30 7.03 5.59 -8.43
CA GLU A 30 7.15 4.41 -7.57
C GLU A 30 5.87 3.61 -7.45
N LEU A 31 4.71 4.17 -7.81
CA LEU A 31 3.49 3.38 -7.94
C LEU A 31 3.63 2.31 -9.02
N LYS A 32 4.49 2.57 -10.03
CA LYS A 32 4.80 1.56 -11.04
C LYS A 32 5.55 0.37 -10.44
N LYS A 33 6.39 0.61 -9.43
CA LYS A 33 7.05 -0.47 -8.70
C LYS A 33 6.05 -1.30 -7.90
N ALA A 34 5.06 -0.64 -7.29
CA ALA A 34 3.99 -1.34 -6.59
C ALA A 34 3.21 -2.26 -7.53
N LYS A 35 3.10 -1.92 -8.81
CA LYS A 35 2.47 -2.79 -9.80
C LYS A 35 3.18 -4.13 -9.97
N LEU A 36 4.45 -4.20 -9.63
CA LEU A 36 5.19 -5.48 -9.66
C LEU A 36 4.71 -6.41 -8.55
N LEU A 37 4.16 -5.84 -7.47
CA LEU A 37 3.67 -6.60 -6.32
C LEU A 37 2.17 -6.87 -6.42
N VAL A 38 1.47 -6.15 -7.30
CA VAL A 38 0.01 -6.19 -7.43
C VAL A 38 -0.33 -6.63 -8.84
N VAL A 39 -1.26 -7.56 -8.98
CA VAL A 39 -1.81 -7.89 -10.29
C VAL A 39 -2.46 -6.62 -10.85
N GLU A 40 -2.16 -6.32 -12.11
CA GLU A 40 -2.77 -5.19 -12.80
C GLU A 40 -4.29 -5.30 -12.68
N GLY A 41 -4.96 -4.20 -12.42
CA GLY A 41 -6.40 -4.20 -12.15
C GLY A 41 -6.74 -4.21 -10.67
N THR A 42 -5.80 -4.55 -9.78
CA THR A 42 -6.02 -4.49 -8.33
C THR A 42 -5.62 -3.14 -7.75
N LEU A 43 -4.64 -2.48 -8.35
CA LEU A 43 -4.09 -1.22 -7.84
C LEU A 43 -5.13 -0.09 -7.84
N TYR A 44 -5.82 0.14 -8.95
CA TYR A 44 -6.79 1.24 -9.04
C TYR A 44 -7.98 1.07 -8.11
N PRO A 45 -8.60 -0.12 -8.01
CA PRO A 45 -9.63 -0.34 -6.99
C PRO A 45 -9.13 -0.11 -5.57
N LEU A 46 -7.89 -0.49 -5.28
CA LEU A 46 -7.28 -0.26 -3.97
C LEU A 46 -7.12 1.23 -3.69
N LEU A 47 -6.61 1.99 -4.65
CA LEU A 47 -6.47 3.45 -4.51
C LEU A 47 -7.83 4.11 -4.27
N THR A 48 -8.85 3.68 -5.01
CA THR A 48 -10.22 4.19 -4.85
C THR A 48 -10.75 3.90 -3.45
N ARG A 49 -10.54 2.69 -2.96
CA ARG A 49 -10.98 2.30 -1.63
C ARG A 49 -10.29 3.12 -0.55
N LEU A 50 -8.97 3.29 -0.65
CA LEU A 50 -8.20 4.08 0.32
C LEU A 50 -8.65 5.54 0.33
N LYS A 51 -8.92 6.10 -0.85
CA LYS A 51 -9.46 7.45 -0.96
C LYS A 51 -10.84 7.55 -0.32
N ASN A 52 -11.72 6.60 -0.61
CA ASN A 52 -13.08 6.60 -0.06
C ASN A 52 -13.08 6.42 1.47
N ASN A 53 -12.07 5.76 2.00
CA ASN A 53 -11.90 5.60 3.46
C ASN A 53 -11.23 6.82 4.10
N GLY A 54 -10.94 7.85 3.34
CA GLY A 54 -10.36 9.08 3.86
C GLY A 54 -8.86 9.05 4.10
N LEU A 55 -8.16 8.04 3.61
CA LEU A 55 -6.71 7.90 3.82
C LEU A 55 -5.89 8.59 2.73
N LEU A 56 -6.48 8.78 1.57
CA LEU A 56 -5.84 9.44 0.43
C LEU A 56 -6.69 10.59 -0.06
N SER A 57 -6.03 11.61 -0.59
CA SER A 57 -6.62 12.63 -1.43
C SER A 57 -5.86 12.65 -2.76
N TYR A 58 -6.34 13.40 -3.72
CA TYR A 58 -5.62 13.53 -4.98
C TYR A 58 -5.84 14.92 -5.59
N ASN A 59 -4.87 15.33 -6.40
CA ASN A 59 -4.94 16.53 -7.21
C ASN A 59 -4.72 16.17 -8.67
N TRP A 60 -5.41 16.88 -9.54
CA TRP A 60 -5.14 16.82 -10.97
C TRP A 60 -4.07 17.86 -11.31
N VAL A 61 -3.06 17.43 -12.05
CA VAL A 61 -2.01 18.34 -12.54
C VAL A 61 -2.02 18.28 -14.05
N GLU A 62 -2.15 19.46 -14.69
CA GLU A 62 -2.10 19.55 -16.13
C GLU A 62 -0.70 19.24 -16.64
N SER A 63 -0.68 18.52 -17.76
CA SER A 63 0.56 18.17 -18.44
C SER A 63 0.62 18.88 -19.78
N THR A 64 1.78 19.45 -20.12
CA THR A 64 1.98 20.11 -21.40
C THR A 64 2.08 19.13 -22.57
N SER A 65 2.29 17.85 -22.28
CA SER A 65 2.53 16.82 -23.28
C SER A 65 1.53 15.69 -23.28
N GLY A 66 0.39 15.83 -22.61
CA GLY A 66 -0.61 14.77 -22.54
C GLY A 66 -1.79 15.12 -21.66
N PRO A 67 -2.65 14.14 -21.35
CA PRO A 67 -3.79 14.38 -20.48
C PRO A 67 -3.37 14.72 -19.06
N PRO A 68 -4.23 15.40 -18.29
CA PRO A 68 -3.96 15.69 -16.88
C PRO A 68 -3.65 14.41 -16.11
N ARG A 69 -2.74 14.51 -15.16
CA ARG A 69 -2.33 13.39 -14.30
C ARG A 69 -2.87 13.56 -12.89
N LYS A 70 -3.24 12.45 -12.31
CA LYS A 70 -3.76 12.38 -10.94
C LYS A 70 -2.62 12.06 -9.99
N TYR A 71 -2.43 12.92 -8.99
CA TYR A 71 -1.39 12.76 -7.97
C TYR A 71 -2.04 12.48 -6.63
N TYR A 72 -1.67 11.38 -6.01
CA TYR A 72 -2.20 10.97 -4.72
C TYR A 72 -1.34 11.49 -3.58
N LEU A 73 -2.00 11.86 -2.48
CA LEU A 73 -1.37 12.36 -1.27
C LEU A 73 -2.00 11.66 -0.07
N LEU A 74 -1.21 11.46 0.99
CA LEU A 74 -1.77 11.01 2.25
C LEU A 74 -2.50 12.15 2.93
N THR A 75 -3.68 11.85 3.46
CA THR A 75 -4.38 12.74 4.38
C THR A 75 -3.72 12.65 5.76
N ALA A 76 -4.10 13.52 6.70
CA ALA A 76 -3.65 13.40 8.09
C ALA A 76 -4.00 12.03 8.66
N GLU A 77 -5.21 11.55 8.37
CA GLU A 77 -5.66 10.21 8.79
C GLU A 77 -4.83 9.12 8.14
N GLY A 78 -4.49 9.27 6.86
CA GLY A 78 -3.63 8.34 6.15
C GLY A 78 -2.25 8.22 6.78
N LYS A 79 -1.66 9.35 7.20
CA LYS A 79 -0.38 9.36 7.89
C LYS A 79 -0.45 8.64 9.23
N GLU A 80 -1.53 8.85 9.96
CA GLU A 80 -1.76 8.20 11.25
C GLU A 80 -1.88 6.69 11.10
N ILE A 81 -2.66 6.24 10.11
CA ILE A 81 -2.80 4.82 9.80
C ILE A 81 -1.46 4.24 9.37
N LEU A 82 -0.71 4.94 8.54
CA LEU A 82 0.61 4.46 8.10
C LEU A 82 1.55 4.25 9.29
N ASN A 83 1.55 5.15 10.25
CA ASN A 83 2.36 4.99 11.47
C ASN A 83 1.97 3.73 12.24
N LYS A 84 0.67 3.47 12.37
CA LYS A 84 0.18 2.25 13.02
C LYS A 84 0.58 0.99 12.27
N LEU A 85 0.54 1.04 10.93
CA LEU A 85 0.95 -0.09 10.12
C LEU A 85 2.45 -0.35 10.20
N ASP A 86 3.26 0.72 10.30
CA ASP A 86 4.70 0.58 10.51
C ASP A 86 4.99 -0.20 11.81
N ILE A 87 4.31 0.15 12.89
CA ILE A 87 4.45 -0.53 14.17
C ILE A 87 4.01 -1.98 14.06
N THR A 88 2.86 -2.20 13.45
CA THR A 88 2.33 -3.56 13.25
C THR A 88 3.29 -4.41 12.43
N TRP A 89 3.86 -3.85 11.36
CA TRP A 89 4.82 -4.57 10.54
C TRP A 89 6.06 -4.97 11.34
N MET A 90 6.58 -4.07 12.17
CA MET A 90 7.72 -4.37 13.03
C MET A 90 7.41 -5.50 14.00
N GLU A 91 6.23 -5.48 14.62
CA GLU A 91 5.80 -6.53 15.53
C GLU A 91 5.66 -7.87 14.83
N LEU A 92 5.01 -7.89 13.67
CA LEU A 92 4.81 -9.12 12.90
C LEU A 92 6.12 -9.67 12.36
N SER A 93 7.00 -8.82 11.87
CA SER A 93 8.32 -9.23 11.38
C SER A 93 9.14 -9.87 12.47
N TYR A 94 9.13 -9.27 13.65
CA TYR A 94 9.82 -9.82 14.81
C TYR A 94 9.25 -11.18 15.19
N ALA A 95 7.94 -11.29 15.25
CA ALA A 95 7.27 -12.55 15.60
C ALA A 95 7.58 -13.65 14.59
N ILE A 96 7.58 -13.31 13.29
CA ILE A 96 7.89 -14.25 12.22
C ILE A 96 9.33 -14.75 12.35
N GLU A 97 10.29 -13.83 12.49
CA GLU A 97 11.69 -14.19 12.59
C GLU A 97 11.98 -15.01 13.83
N THR A 98 11.38 -14.63 14.96
CA THR A 98 11.50 -15.39 16.21
C THR A 98 10.94 -16.80 16.05
N SER A 99 9.78 -16.92 15.39
CA SER A 99 9.15 -18.23 15.15
C SER A 99 10.01 -19.14 14.29
N LYS A 100 10.69 -18.58 13.29
CA LYS A 100 11.60 -19.35 12.43
C LYS A 100 12.82 -19.87 13.19
N GLN A 101 13.26 -19.15 14.21
CA GLN A 101 14.43 -19.52 15.02
C GLN A 101 14.10 -20.51 16.13
N THR A 102 12.82 -20.68 16.44
CA THR A 102 12.41 -21.58 17.51
C THR A 102 12.65 -23.03 17.10
N LYS A 103 13.39 -23.75 17.94
CA LYS A 103 13.61 -25.18 17.75
C LYS A 103 12.42 -25.95 18.31
N SER A 104 11.88 -26.80 17.49
CA SER A 104 10.80 -27.69 17.92
C SER A 104 11.30 -28.86 18.73
#